data_49f298a9b33ea6ac4404313d25ef0fa1
#
_entry.id   49f298a9b33ea6ac4404313d25ef0fa1
#
_cell.length_a   1.000
_cell.length_b   1.000
_cell.length_c   1.000
_cell.angle_alpha   90.00
_cell.angle_beta   90.00
_cell.angle_gamma   90.00
#
_symmetry.space_group_name_H-M   'P 1'
#
loop_
_entity.id
_entity.type
_entity.pdbx_description
1 polymer ?
#
loop_
_entity_poly.entity_id
_entity_poly.type
_entity_poly.pdbx_seq_one_letter_code
_entity_poly.pdbx_strand_id
1 'polypeptide(L)'
;MTSTKKTIADMHRLTPEAFAAARKVPVVVVLDNVRSQHNVGAVFRTADAFCLQGLCLCGITCCPPNAELHKTALGAEQTVDYTYYPDTTDAIRALHEQGYKVYAIELAHNAVTPEQAIENYCKQPAADRQGVALVLGHEVFGVADEVMAMCDCCIELPQYGTKHSLNVSVTAGIVMYAWAQALRKQTDY
;
A
#
# COMPACT_ATOMS: atom_id res chain seq x y z
N MET A 1 -0.25 22.58 27.78
CA MET A 1 0.27 22.98 26.46
C MET A 1 -0.92 23.17 25.52
N THR A 2 -1.06 24.35 24.91
CA THR A 2 -2.11 24.62 23.91
C THR A 2 -1.58 24.26 22.53
N SER A 3 -2.20 23.26 21.87
CA SER A 3 -1.86 22.90 20.48
C SER A 3 -2.54 23.86 19.51
N THR A 4 -1.80 24.42 18.57
CA THR A 4 -2.34 25.25 17.48
C THR A 4 -2.31 24.48 16.15
N LYS A 5 -3.27 24.75 15.26
CA LYS A 5 -3.29 24.13 13.92
C LYS A 5 -2.15 24.68 13.06
N LYS A 6 -1.47 23.79 12.33
CA LYS A 6 -0.49 24.19 11.30
C LYS A 6 -1.21 24.80 10.09
N THR A 7 -0.64 25.84 9.52
CA THR A 7 -1.05 26.36 8.22
C THR A 7 -0.47 25.49 7.09
N ILE A 8 -0.94 25.66 5.85
CA ILE A 8 -0.37 24.95 4.67
C ILE A 8 1.13 25.26 4.53
N ALA A 9 1.55 26.49 4.76
CA ALA A 9 2.95 26.92 4.73
C ALA A 9 3.82 26.19 5.77
N ASP A 10 3.27 25.92 6.97
CA ASP A 10 3.99 25.21 8.04
C ASP A 10 4.19 23.72 7.75
N MET A 11 3.49 23.16 6.76
CA MET A 11 3.57 21.72 6.45
C MET A 11 4.77 21.37 5.56
N HIS A 12 5.38 22.33 4.86
CA HIS A 12 6.52 22.13 3.96
C HIS A 12 6.32 20.95 2.99
N ARG A 13 5.14 20.89 2.34
CA ARG A 13 4.83 19.82 1.38
C ARG A 13 5.73 19.93 0.14
N LEU A 14 6.13 18.76 -0.38
CA LEU A 14 6.91 18.69 -1.61
C LEU A 14 6.09 19.21 -2.80
N THR A 15 6.76 19.86 -3.76
CA THR A 15 6.19 20.06 -5.08
C THR A 15 6.15 18.74 -5.85
N PRO A 16 5.36 18.61 -6.95
CA PRO A 16 5.36 17.40 -7.77
C PRO A 16 6.76 17.00 -8.24
N GLU A 17 7.59 17.96 -8.66
CA GLU A 17 8.97 17.73 -9.11
C GLU A 17 9.87 17.25 -7.96
N ALA A 18 9.74 17.89 -6.80
CA ALA A 18 10.48 17.47 -5.61
C ALA A 18 10.02 16.09 -5.11
N PHE A 19 8.72 15.78 -5.23
CA PHE A 19 8.19 14.45 -4.92
C PHE A 19 8.74 13.39 -5.88
N ALA A 20 8.79 13.67 -7.19
CA ALA A 20 9.36 12.75 -8.19
C ALA A 20 10.84 12.46 -7.91
N ALA A 21 11.61 13.47 -7.50
CA ALA A 21 13.04 13.34 -7.16
C ALA A 21 13.31 12.76 -5.76
N ALA A 22 12.32 12.74 -4.88
CA ALA A 22 12.49 12.25 -3.52
C ALA A 22 12.75 10.74 -3.47
N ARG A 23 13.59 10.34 -2.52
CA ARG A 23 13.75 8.92 -2.20
C ARG A 23 12.43 8.38 -1.65
N LYS A 24 11.90 7.35 -2.30
CA LYS A 24 10.64 6.70 -1.93
C LYS A 24 10.84 5.67 -0.83
N VAL A 25 9.84 5.54 0.03
CA VAL A 25 9.76 4.37 0.93
C VAL A 25 9.48 3.14 0.08
N PRO A 26 10.27 2.07 0.15
CA PRO A 26 10.18 0.90 -0.73
C PRO A 26 8.98 0.02 -0.36
N VAL A 27 7.79 0.60 -0.48
CA VAL A 27 6.49 -0.07 -0.31
C VAL A 27 5.70 0.12 -1.60
N VAL A 28 5.29 -0.98 -2.21
CA VAL A 28 4.36 -1.02 -3.33
C VAL A 28 3.01 -1.53 -2.82
N VAL A 29 1.91 -0.91 -3.25
CA VAL A 29 0.56 -1.40 -2.94
C VAL A 29 -0.02 -2.04 -4.18
N VAL A 30 -0.45 -3.29 -4.07
CA VAL A 30 -1.08 -4.06 -5.13
C VAL A 30 -2.58 -4.08 -4.88
N LEU A 31 -3.37 -3.58 -5.81
CA LEU A 31 -4.83 -3.57 -5.74
C LEU A 31 -5.38 -4.67 -6.64
N ASP A 32 -5.73 -5.82 -6.03
CA ASP A 32 -6.25 -7.01 -6.69
C ASP A 32 -7.76 -6.87 -6.92
N ASN A 33 -8.15 -6.48 -8.13
CA ASN A 33 -9.55 -6.34 -8.52
C ASN A 33 -10.38 -5.41 -7.62
N VAL A 34 -9.79 -4.34 -7.09
CA VAL A 34 -10.50 -3.35 -6.26
C VAL A 34 -11.52 -2.60 -7.11
N ARG A 35 -12.80 -2.77 -6.78
CA ARG A 35 -13.93 -2.27 -7.59
C ARG A 35 -14.17 -0.77 -7.41
N SER A 36 -14.07 -0.27 -6.18
CA SER A 36 -14.46 1.10 -5.86
C SER A 36 -13.39 2.09 -6.26
N GLN A 37 -13.68 2.92 -7.26
CA GLN A 37 -12.82 3.99 -7.73
C GLN A 37 -12.45 4.98 -6.61
N HIS A 38 -13.37 5.25 -5.68
CA HIS A 38 -13.10 6.08 -4.51
C HIS A 38 -12.08 5.44 -3.55
N ASN A 39 -12.13 4.11 -3.37
CA ASN A 39 -11.12 3.41 -2.57
C ASN A 39 -9.75 3.49 -3.24
N VAL A 40 -9.68 3.28 -4.55
CA VAL A 40 -8.43 3.41 -5.32
C VAL A 40 -7.85 4.81 -5.19
N GLY A 41 -8.66 5.86 -5.35
CA GLY A 41 -8.22 7.24 -5.17
C GLY A 41 -7.73 7.54 -3.75
N ALA A 42 -8.39 7.00 -2.71
CA ALA A 42 -7.96 7.14 -1.32
C ALA A 42 -6.59 6.44 -1.08
N VAL A 43 -6.33 5.31 -1.75
CA VAL A 43 -5.02 4.62 -1.68
C VAL A 43 -3.93 5.46 -2.35
N PHE A 44 -4.19 6.04 -3.53
CA PHE A 44 -3.25 6.99 -4.16
C PHE A 44 -2.88 8.12 -3.21
N ARG A 45 -3.87 8.77 -2.60
CA ARG A 45 -3.65 9.87 -1.66
C ARG A 45 -2.84 9.46 -0.43
N THR A 46 -3.05 8.24 0.05
CA THR A 46 -2.31 7.70 1.19
C THR A 46 -0.87 7.35 0.79
N ALA A 47 -0.66 6.81 -0.42
CA ALA A 47 0.67 6.53 -0.97
C ALA A 47 1.50 7.81 -1.15
N ASP A 48 0.89 8.89 -1.66
CA ASP A 48 1.49 10.21 -1.72
C ASP A 48 1.89 10.70 -0.32
N ALA A 49 0.96 10.67 0.63
CA ALA A 49 1.18 11.16 2.00
C ALA A 49 2.37 10.49 2.70
N PHE A 50 2.65 9.22 2.39
CA PHE A 50 3.77 8.46 2.97
C PHE A 50 4.98 8.36 2.04
N CYS A 51 4.92 8.98 0.85
CA CYS A 51 5.98 8.96 -0.17
C CYS A 51 6.39 7.52 -0.52
N LEU A 52 5.40 6.67 -0.81
CA LEU A 52 5.63 5.27 -1.15
C LEU A 52 6.17 5.10 -2.57
N GLN A 53 6.75 3.94 -2.86
CA GLN A 53 7.33 3.60 -4.15
C GLN A 53 6.31 3.65 -5.30
N GLY A 54 5.09 3.15 -5.09
CA GLY A 54 4.04 3.19 -6.11
C GLY A 54 2.93 2.18 -5.89
N LEU A 55 2.08 2.01 -6.92
CA LEU A 55 0.97 1.07 -6.93
C LEU A 55 1.02 0.14 -8.14
N CYS A 56 0.54 -1.10 -7.95
CA CYS A 56 0.12 -2.00 -9.03
C CYS A 56 -1.41 -2.04 -9.05
N LEU A 57 -2.01 -1.65 -10.17
CA LEU A 57 -3.45 -1.67 -10.38
C LEU A 57 -3.78 -2.90 -11.23
N CYS A 58 -4.54 -3.85 -10.67
CA CYS A 58 -4.71 -5.17 -11.30
C CYS A 58 -6.16 -5.46 -11.68
N GLY A 59 -6.35 -6.15 -12.79
CA GLY A 59 -7.65 -6.62 -13.26
C GLY A 59 -8.66 -5.48 -13.48
N ILE A 60 -9.78 -5.52 -12.77
CA ILE A 60 -10.85 -4.50 -12.88
C ILE A 60 -10.55 -3.20 -12.13
N THR A 61 -9.42 -3.10 -11.41
CA THR A 61 -9.03 -1.90 -10.68
C THR A 61 -8.87 -0.73 -11.67
N CYS A 62 -9.58 0.36 -11.42
CA CYS A 62 -9.57 1.51 -12.33
C CYS A 62 -8.20 2.20 -12.33
N CYS A 63 -7.81 2.70 -13.51
CA CYS A 63 -6.60 3.49 -13.71
C CYS A 63 -6.93 4.97 -13.96
N PRO A 64 -6.01 5.88 -13.62
CA PRO A 64 -6.06 7.25 -14.10
C PRO A 64 -5.96 7.32 -15.67
N PRO A 65 -6.61 8.30 -16.33
CA PRO A 65 -7.47 9.31 -15.73
C PRO A 65 -8.87 8.79 -15.45
N ASN A 66 -9.40 9.05 -14.26
CA ASN A 66 -10.74 8.65 -13.86
C ASN A 66 -11.35 9.70 -12.91
N ALA A 67 -12.53 10.23 -13.25
CA ALA A 67 -13.15 11.33 -12.52
C ALA A 67 -13.57 10.98 -11.09
N GLU A 68 -14.05 9.75 -10.85
CA GLU A 68 -14.46 9.31 -9.51
C GLU A 68 -13.24 9.02 -8.61
N LEU A 69 -12.18 8.45 -9.18
CA LEU A 69 -10.90 8.28 -8.51
C LEU A 69 -10.32 9.64 -8.09
N HIS A 70 -10.32 10.62 -9.00
CA HIS A 70 -9.80 11.95 -8.75
C HIS A 70 -10.44 12.65 -7.54
N LYS A 71 -11.74 12.44 -7.31
CA LYS A 71 -12.47 13.03 -6.17
C LYS A 71 -11.86 12.70 -4.81
N THR A 72 -11.21 11.57 -4.67
CA THR A 72 -10.59 11.11 -3.42
C THR A 72 -9.07 11.17 -3.46
N ALA A 73 -8.45 11.00 -4.62
CA ALA A 73 -7.02 11.12 -4.82
C ALA A 73 -6.54 12.57 -4.71
N LEU A 74 -7.36 13.54 -5.14
CA LEU A 74 -7.07 14.99 -5.07
C LEU A 74 -5.74 15.39 -5.72
N GLY A 75 -5.38 14.75 -6.84
CA GLY A 75 -4.15 15.01 -7.58
C GLY A 75 -2.99 14.04 -7.28
N ALA A 76 -3.09 13.21 -6.24
CA ALA A 76 -2.05 12.23 -5.91
C ALA A 76 -1.82 11.20 -7.03
N GLU A 77 -2.82 10.95 -7.87
CA GLU A 77 -2.71 10.09 -9.06
C GLU A 77 -1.80 10.68 -10.16
N GLN A 78 -1.37 11.93 -10.03
CA GLN A 78 -0.43 12.58 -10.93
C GLN A 78 1.01 12.54 -10.40
N THR A 79 1.22 12.22 -9.13
CA THR A 79 2.51 12.23 -8.45
C THR A 79 3.00 10.84 -8.07
N VAL A 80 2.08 9.94 -7.72
CA VAL A 80 2.41 8.56 -7.34
C VAL A 80 2.49 7.69 -8.59
N ASP A 81 3.63 7.02 -8.76
CA ASP A 81 3.84 6.07 -9.85
C ASP A 81 2.90 4.88 -9.74
N TYR A 82 2.40 4.40 -10.87
CA TYR A 82 1.62 3.18 -10.93
C TYR A 82 1.88 2.38 -12.20
N THR A 83 1.66 1.07 -12.10
CA THR A 83 1.68 0.15 -13.24
C THR A 83 0.38 -0.65 -13.27
N TYR A 84 -0.21 -0.79 -14.45
CA TYR A 84 -1.38 -1.65 -14.64
C TYR A 84 -0.97 -3.05 -15.07
N TYR A 85 -1.60 -4.05 -14.47
CA TYR A 85 -1.47 -5.45 -14.83
C TYR A 85 -2.86 -6.06 -15.11
N PRO A 86 -3.07 -6.70 -16.28
CA PRO A 86 -4.33 -7.41 -16.55
C PRO A 86 -4.60 -8.54 -15.54
N ASP A 87 -3.54 -9.15 -15.03
CA ASP A 87 -3.57 -10.24 -14.06
C ASP A 87 -2.69 -9.91 -12.85
N THR A 88 -3.22 -10.09 -11.64
CA THR A 88 -2.51 -9.81 -10.39
C THR A 88 -1.31 -10.72 -10.20
N THR A 89 -1.38 -11.96 -10.70
CA THR A 89 -0.25 -12.90 -10.60
C THR A 89 0.98 -12.43 -11.38
N ASP A 90 0.80 -11.68 -12.47
CA ASP A 90 1.90 -11.08 -13.21
C ASP A 90 2.56 -9.95 -12.42
N ALA A 91 1.77 -9.13 -11.71
CA ALA A 91 2.30 -8.13 -10.81
C ALA A 91 3.13 -8.75 -9.68
N ILE A 92 2.65 -9.84 -9.08
CA ILE A 92 3.36 -10.56 -8.01
C ILE A 92 4.70 -11.12 -8.53
N ARG A 93 4.71 -11.77 -9.72
CA ARG A 93 5.94 -12.28 -10.33
C ARG A 93 6.97 -11.16 -10.55
N ALA A 94 6.53 -10.05 -11.15
CA ALA A 94 7.40 -8.91 -11.39
C ALA A 94 7.99 -8.31 -10.12
N LEU A 95 7.22 -8.28 -9.02
CA LEU A 95 7.68 -7.81 -7.71
C LEU A 95 8.68 -8.78 -7.07
N HIS A 96 8.45 -10.10 -7.16
CA HIS A 96 9.41 -11.10 -6.71
C HIS A 96 10.73 -11.04 -7.48
N GLU A 97 10.68 -10.85 -8.82
CA GLU A 97 11.88 -10.68 -9.65
C GLU A 97 12.69 -9.45 -9.26
N GLN A 98 12.03 -8.40 -8.74
CA GLN A 98 12.67 -7.21 -8.19
C GLN A 98 13.12 -7.38 -6.73
N GLY A 99 12.91 -8.54 -6.12
CA GLY A 99 13.32 -8.84 -4.74
C GLY A 99 12.37 -8.32 -3.65
N TYR A 100 11.15 -7.91 -4.01
CA TYR A 100 10.15 -7.51 -3.02
C TYR A 100 9.61 -8.72 -2.25
N LYS A 101 9.33 -8.52 -0.97
CA LYS A 101 8.53 -9.45 -0.17
C LYS A 101 7.06 -9.10 -0.30
N VAL A 102 6.24 -10.07 -0.66
CA VAL A 102 4.82 -9.87 -0.98
C VAL A 102 3.95 -10.39 0.16
N TYR A 103 3.10 -9.51 0.69
CA TYR A 103 2.20 -9.78 1.80
C TYR A 103 0.75 -9.59 1.37
N ALA A 104 -0.06 -10.63 1.45
CA ALA A 104 -1.51 -10.49 1.32
C ALA A 104 -2.08 -9.88 2.61
N ILE A 105 -3.00 -8.94 2.48
CA ILE A 105 -3.72 -8.35 3.61
C ILE A 105 -5.12 -8.94 3.63
N GLU A 106 -5.29 -10.02 4.42
CA GLU A 106 -6.52 -10.82 4.38
C GLU A 106 -6.74 -11.55 5.72
N LEU A 107 -7.97 -11.99 5.96
CA LEU A 107 -8.34 -12.86 7.08
C LEU A 107 -8.01 -14.31 6.70
N ALA A 108 -6.94 -14.87 7.27
CA ALA A 108 -6.51 -16.22 6.90
C ALA A 108 -5.96 -17.02 8.09
N HIS A 109 -6.08 -18.35 7.99
CA HIS A 109 -5.37 -19.23 8.91
C HIS A 109 -3.85 -19.02 8.78
N ASN A 110 -3.15 -18.99 9.89
CA ASN A 110 -1.70 -18.72 9.97
C ASN A 110 -1.26 -17.31 9.53
N ALA A 111 -2.20 -16.35 9.42
CA ALA A 111 -1.85 -14.95 9.23
C ALA A 111 -1.09 -14.42 10.47
N VAL A 112 -0.21 -13.46 10.25
CA VAL A 112 0.52 -12.75 11.32
C VAL A 112 -0.02 -11.33 11.47
N THR A 113 0.27 -10.67 12.60
CA THR A 113 -0.07 -9.24 12.74
C THR A 113 0.90 -8.37 11.94
N PRO A 114 0.54 -7.11 11.63
CA PRO A 114 1.46 -6.18 10.97
C PRO A 114 2.80 -6.03 11.69
N GLU A 115 2.75 -5.97 13.03
CA GLU A 115 3.96 -5.84 13.87
C GLU A 115 4.88 -7.05 13.73
N GLN A 116 4.32 -8.26 13.74
CA GLN A 116 5.08 -9.51 13.55
C GLN A 116 5.69 -9.59 12.14
N ALA A 117 4.92 -9.22 11.09
CA ALA A 117 5.41 -9.20 9.72
C ALA A 117 6.58 -8.22 9.57
N ILE A 118 6.44 -7.01 10.10
CA ILE A 118 7.48 -5.98 10.10
C ILE A 118 8.72 -6.45 10.86
N GLU A 119 8.56 -7.02 12.05
CA GLU A 119 9.67 -7.54 12.85
C GLU A 119 10.43 -8.64 12.10
N ASN A 120 9.71 -9.59 11.49
CA ASN A 120 10.31 -10.67 10.71
C ASN A 120 11.06 -10.16 9.48
N TYR A 121 10.50 -9.17 8.76
CA TYR A 121 11.16 -8.54 7.63
C TYR A 121 12.44 -7.81 8.08
N CYS A 122 12.36 -7.06 9.17
CA CYS A 122 13.48 -6.28 9.69
C CYS A 122 14.65 -7.12 10.23
N LYS A 123 14.40 -8.38 10.61
CA LYS A 123 15.43 -9.34 11.02
C LYS A 123 16.23 -9.92 9.84
N GLN A 124 15.74 -9.81 8.61
CA GLN A 124 16.47 -10.27 7.43
C GLN A 124 17.72 -9.40 7.18
N PRO A 125 18.77 -9.95 6.54
CA PRO A 125 19.92 -9.15 6.14
C PRO A 125 19.52 -7.96 5.27
N ALA A 126 20.18 -6.83 5.40
CA ALA A 126 19.85 -5.63 4.64
C ALA A 126 19.94 -5.84 3.11
N ALA A 127 20.85 -6.73 2.67
CA ALA A 127 20.99 -7.09 1.26
C ALA A 127 19.75 -7.79 0.68
N ASP A 128 18.95 -8.46 1.52
CA ASP A 128 17.76 -9.23 1.11
C ASP A 128 16.46 -8.41 1.23
N ARG A 129 16.57 -7.14 1.66
CA ARG A 129 15.43 -6.24 1.90
C ARG A 129 15.32 -5.17 0.83
N GLN A 130 14.87 -5.54 -0.37
CA GLN A 130 14.67 -4.58 -1.46
C GLN A 130 13.41 -3.73 -1.26
N GLY A 131 12.36 -4.31 -0.69
CA GLY A 131 11.10 -3.63 -0.42
C GLY A 131 9.98 -4.61 -0.07
N VAL A 132 8.80 -4.07 0.17
CA VAL A 132 7.60 -4.86 0.46
C VAL A 132 6.46 -4.50 -0.49
N ALA A 133 5.67 -5.49 -0.86
CA ALA A 133 4.43 -5.32 -1.60
C ALA A 133 3.25 -5.75 -0.71
N LEU A 134 2.22 -4.89 -0.64
CA LEU A 134 1.03 -5.09 0.17
C LEU A 134 -0.16 -5.31 -0.76
N VAL A 135 -0.68 -6.53 -0.81
CA VAL A 135 -1.80 -6.91 -1.69
C VAL A 135 -3.11 -6.74 -0.96
N LEU A 136 -4.00 -5.92 -1.52
CA LEU A 136 -5.36 -5.71 -1.03
C LEU A 136 -6.35 -6.17 -2.10
N GLY A 137 -7.33 -6.96 -1.70
CA GLY A 137 -8.26 -7.60 -2.61
C GLY A 137 -9.58 -6.87 -2.81
N HIS A 138 -10.44 -7.49 -3.59
CA HIS A 138 -11.80 -7.05 -3.89
C HIS A 138 -12.64 -6.91 -2.61
N GLU A 139 -13.49 -5.89 -2.54
CA GLU A 139 -14.26 -5.52 -1.33
C GLU A 139 -15.23 -6.61 -0.84
N VAL A 140 -15.58 -7.56 -1.69
CA VAL A 140 -16.50 -8.66 -1.35
C VAL A 140 -15.80 -10.01 -1.30
N PHE A 141 -14.87 -10.26 -2.23
CA PHE A 141 -14.23 -11.57 -2.41
C PHE A 141 -12.84 -11.66 -1.77
N GLY A 142 -12.28 -10.52 -1.31
CA GLY A 142 -10.94 -10.49 -0.77
C GLY A 142 -9.86 -10.65 -1.84
N VAL A 143 -8.68 -11.09 -1.43
CA VAL A 143 -7.57 -11.45 -2.30
C VAL A 143 -7.84 -12.82 -2.92
N ALA A 144 -7.67 -12.96 -4.24
CA ALA A 144 -7.90 -14.22 -4.94
C ALA A 144 -6.99 -15.34 -4.42
N ASP A 145 -7.51 -16.57 -4.34
CA ASP A 145 -6.78 -17.73 -3.78
C ASP A 145 -5.44 -17.99 -4.51
N GLU A 146 -5.41 -17.83 -5.83
CA GLU A 146 -4.20 -17.96 -6.65
C GLU A 146 -3.16 -16.88 -6.32
N VAL A 147 -3.60 -15.66 -6.01
CA VAL A 147 -2.74 -14.56 -5.58
C VAL A 147 -2.22 -14.81 -4.17
N MET A 148 -3.10 -15.26 -3.26
CA MET A 148 -2.73 -15.66 -1.90
C MET A 148 -1.62 -16.74 -1.89
N ALA A 149 -1.74 -17.73 -2.78
CA ALA A 149 -0.77 -18.83 -2.90
C ALA A 149 0.62 -18.38 -3.36
N MET A 150 0.72 -17.21 -3.99
CA MET A 150 1.99 -16.62 -4.42
C MET A 150 2.60 -15.67 -3.41
N CYS A 151 1.85 -15.23 -2.39
CA CYS A 151 2.37 -14.32 -1.39
C CYS A 151 3.32 -15.03 -0.41
N ASP A 152 4.34 -14.31 0.05
CA ASP A 152 5.31 -14.84 1.05
C ASP A 152 4.67 -15.03 2.43
N CYS A 153 3.66 -14.22 2.76
CA CYS A 153 2.96 -14.28 4.03
C CYS A 153 1.60 -13.57 3.94
N CYS A 154 0.69 -13.89 4.85
CA CYS A 154 -0.56 -13.18 5.04
C CYS A 154 -0.52 -12.34 6.32
N ILE A 155 -1.01 -11.11 6.23
CA ILE A 155 -1.14 -10.18 7.37
C ILE A 155 -2.62 -9.98 7.66
N GLU A 156 -3.01 -10.22 8.90
CA GLU A 156 -4.36 -9.95 9.40
C GLU A 156 -4.35 -8.77 10.36
N LEU A 157 -5.26 -7.82 10.16
CA LEU A 157 -5.54 -6.76 11.13
C LEU A 157 -6.52 -7.31 12.19
N PRO A 158 -6.13 -7.44 13.47
CA PRO A 158 -7.03 -7.90 14.51
C PRO A 158 -8.27 -7.00 14.61
N GLN A 159 -9.46 -7.60 14.59
CA GLN A 159 -10.75 -6.93 14.67
C GLN A 159 -11.57 -7.50 15.82
N TYR A 160 -12.22 -6.63 16.59
CA TYR A 160 -12.97 -7.01 17.80
C TYR A 160 -14.44 -6.59 17.73
N GLY A 161 -14.88 -6.14 16.57
CA GLY A 161 -16.24 -5.66 16.35
C GLY A 161 -17.17 -6.73 15.77
N THR A 162 -18.32 -6.30 15.27
CA THR A 162 -19.36 -7.16 14.70
C THR A 162 -19.27 -7.31 13.17
N LYS A 163 -18.43 -6.56 12.50
CA LYS A 163 -18.27 -6.61 11.05
C LYS A 163 -17.17 -7.59 10.66
N HIS A 164 -17.34 -8.22 9.49
CA HIS A 164 -16.40 -9.22 9.01
C HIS A 164 -15.08 -8.63 8.50
N SER A 165 -15.09 -7.36 8.04
CA SER A 165 -13.91 -6.70 7.49
C SER A 165 -13.97 -5.18 7.63
N LEU A 166 -12.82 -4.53 7.53
CA LEU A 166 -12.68 -3.10 7.35
C LEU A 166 -12.85 -2.74 5.87
N ASN A 167 -13.17 -1.46 5.60
CA ASN A 167 -13.09 -0.95 4.24
C ASN A 167 -11.65 -1.06 3.71
N VAL A 168 -11.48 -1.46 2.44
CA VAL A 168 -10.16 -1.74 1.83
C VAL A 168 -9.21 -0.54 1.88
N SER A 169 -9.70 0.70 1.68
CA SER A 169 -8.86 1.89 1.76
C SER A 169 -8.47 2.25 3.19
N VAL A 170 -9.29 1.90 4.18
CA VAL A 170 -8.95 2.03 5.61
C VAL A 170 -7.89 1.00 5.97
N THR A 171 -8.07 -0.25 5.59
CA THR A 171 -7.08 -1.32 5.74
C THR A 171 -5.75 -0.91 5.13
N ALA A 172 -5.78 -0.44 3.87
CA ALA A 172 -4.59 0.07 3.18
C ALA A 172 -3.90 1.16 4.00
N GLY A 173 -4.64 2.16 4.49
CA GLY A 173 -4.07 3.25 5.29
C GLY A 173 -3.35 2.77 6.53
N ILE A 174 -3.91 1.79 7.24
CA ILE A 174 -3.31 1.21 8.46
C ILE A 174 -1.98 0.51 8.13
N VAL A 175 -1.98 -0.41 7.15
CA VAL A 175 -0.77 -1.20 6.82
C VAL A 175 0.30 -0.33 6.16
N MET A 176 -0.09 0.59 5.26
CA MET A 176 0.84 1.55 4.63
C MET A 176 1.53 2.41 5.68
N TYR A 177 0.79 2.95 6.66
CA TYR A 177 1.37 3.72 7.76
C TYR A 177 2.36 2.89 8.58
N ALA A 178 1.95 1.68 8.99
CA ALA A 178 2.79 0.82 9.81
C ALA A 178 4.14 0.50 9.12
N TRP A 179 4.09 0.08 7.85
CA TRP A 179 5.28 -0.22 7.06
C TRP A 179 6.13 1.02 6.77
N ALA A 180 5.50 2.14 6.38
CA ALA A 180 6.23 3.38 6.13
C ALA A 180 6.99 3.86 7.37
N GLN A 181 6.37 3.81 8.55
CA GLN A 181 7.04 4.19 9.80
C GLN A 181 8.19 3.24 10.17
N ALA A 182 8.01 1.95 9.97
CA ALA A 182 9.03 0.95 10.28
C ALA A 182 10.27 1.12 9.39
N LEU A 183 10.06 1.26 8.07
CA LEU A 183 11.16 1.38 7.11
C LEU A 183 11.88 2.73 7.22
N ARG A 184 11.17 3.83 7.52
CA ARG A 184 11.79 5.14 7.77
C ARG A 184 12.70 5.17 8.98
N LYS A 185 12.40 4.39 10.02
CA LYS A 185 13.26 4.30 11.23
C LYS A 185 14.56 3.56 10.98
N GLN A 186 14.64 2.72 9.95
CA GLN A 186 15.84 1.91 9.64
C GLN A 186 16.80 2.60 8.67
N THR A 187 16.32 3.58 7.97
CA THR A 187 17.10 4.36 7.00
C THR A 187 16.83 5.82 7.29
N ASP A 188 17.89 6.64 7.41
CA ASP A 188 17.77 8.09 7.50
C ASP A 188 17.12 8.64 6.21
N TYR A 189 15.77 8.61 6.18
CA TYR A 189 14.97 9.24 5.12
C TYR A 189 14.69 10.70 5.47
#